data_4073fe2015bdf154e3b9488263799042
#
_entry.id   4073fe2015bdf154e3b9488263799042
#
_cell.length_a   1.000
_cell.length_b   1.000
_cell.length_c   1.000
_cell.angle_alpha   90.00
_cell.angle_beta   90.00
_cell.angle_gamma   90.00
#
_symmetry.space_group_name_H-M   'P 1'
#
loop_
_entity.id
_entity.type
_entity.pdbx_description
1 polymer ?
#
loop_
_entity_poly.entity_id
_entity_poly.type
_entity_poly.pdbx_seq_one_letter_code
_entity_poly.pdbx_strand_id
1 'polypeptide(L)'
;QQNFIGVDIKGARIWKGAKTALVQQLDNAAFLRTRIEQIELFFTPEEVDEIWITFPDPFLKKGKANRRLSSANFLDRYRKILKKGGLLHLKTDDPTLYNFTLETLWAYPQAEILYMDSDIYSRPLPNPALQFNTYYEDMHLRKGKTIKYVQFRLN
;
A
#
# COMPACT_ATOMS: atom_id res chain seq x y z
N GLN A 1 6.46 8.07 18.91
CA GLN A 1 5.28 8.54 18.14
C GLN A 1 5.56 8.29 16.66
N GLN A 2 4.62 7.67 15.93
CA GLN A 2 4.72 7.45 14.48
C GLN A 2 4.00 8.59 13.75
N ASN A 3 4.55 9.03 12.62
CA ASN A 3 3.92 9.96 11.71
C ASN A 3 3.32 9.19 10.52
N PHE A 4 2.14 9.61 10.09
CA PHE A 4 1.41 9.00 8.99
C PHE A 4 1.21 9.99 7.86
N ILE A 5 1.52 9.59 6.64
CA ILE A 5 1.33 10.41 5.44
C ILE A 5 0.41 9.68 4.47
N GLY A 6 -0.80 10.22 4.29
CA GLY A 6 -1.75 9.74 3.29
C GLY A 6 -1.40 10.30 1.90
N VAL A 7 -1.17 9.42 0.94
CA VAL A 7 -0.85 9.81 -0.44
C VAL A 7 -1.93 9.34 -1.39
N ASP A 8 -2.51 10.26 -2.18
CA ASP A 8 -3.46 9.94 -3.24
C ASP A 8 -3.38 11.00 -4.36
N ILE A 9 -3.74 10.60 -5.57
CA ILE A 9 -3.88 11.52 -6.70
C ILE A 9 -5.21 12.28 -6.65
N LYS A 10 -6.23 11.73 -5.99
CA LYS A 10 -7.58 12.31 -5.95
C LYS A 10 -7.73 13.35 -4.84
N GLY A 11 -7.85 14.62 -5.25
CA GLY A 11 -7.97 15.74 -4.31
C GLY A 11 -9.12 15.61 -3.32
N ALA A 12 -10.28 15.06 -3.72
CA ALA A 12 -11.43 14.88 -2.84
C ALA A 12 -11.14 13.92 -1.67
N ARG A 13 -10.34 12.85 -1.90
CA ARG A 13 -9.93 11.91 -0.85
C ARG A 13 -8.94 12.57 0.11
N ILE A 14 -7.94 13.27 -0.45
CA ILE A 14 -6.95 14.03 0.33
C ILE A 14 -7.66 15.07 1.20
N TRP A 15 -8.58 15.85 0.64
CA TRP A 15 -9.33 16.84 1.38
C TRP A 15 -10.14 16.23 2.53
N LYS A 16 -10.84 15.13 2.27
CA LYS A 16 -11.62 14.44 3.30
C LYS A 16 -10.73 13.95 4.44
N GLY A 17 -9.62 13.32 4.12
CA GLY A 17 -8.65 12.85 5.12
C GLY A 17 -8.07 13.99 5.95
N ALA A 18 -7.59 15.05 5.29
CA ALA A 18 -7.03 16.21 5.95
C ALA A 18 -8.05 16.93 6.86
N LYS A 19 -9.29 17.11 6.38
CA LYS A 19 -10.39 17.67 7.19
C LYS A 19 -10.67 16.81 8.42
N THR A 20 -10.72 15.49 8.26
CA THR A 20 -10.96 14.57 9.39
C THR A 20 -9.82 14.67 10.41
N ALA A 21 -8.57 14.69 9.97
CA ALA A 21 -7.42 14.83 10.85
C ALA A 21 -7.45 16.14 11.64
N LEU A 22 -7.79 17.26 10.99
CA LEU A 22 -7.95 18.57 11.66
C LEU A 22 -9.06 18.54 12.71
N VAL A 23 -10.23 17.99 12.38
CA VAL A 23 -11.37 17.91 13.32
C VAL A 23 -11.04 17.03 14.52
N GLN A 24 -10.29 15.94 14.29
CA GLN A 24 -9.86 15.02 15.35
C GLN A 24 -8.56 15.43 16.04
N GLN A 25 -7.98 16.57 15.66
CA GLN A 25 -6.72 17.10 16.22
C GLN A 25 -5.56 16.10 16.16
N LEU A 26 -5.44 15.37 15.03
CA LEU A 26 -4.34 14.44 14.78
C LEU A 26 -3.12 15.23 14.31
N ASP A 27 -2.15 15.43 15.19
CA ASP A 27 -0.92 16.18 14.94
C ASP A 27 0.16 15.37 14.21
N ASN A 28 -0.02 14.05 14.14
CA ASN A 28 0.90 13.10 13.50
C ASN A 28 0.41 12.57 12.14
N ALA A 29 -0.60 13.23 11.54
CA ALA A 29 -1.15 12.86 10.23
C ALA A 29 -0.99 14.00 9.23
N ALA A 30 -0.39 13.70 8.08
CA ALA A 30 -0.24 14.63 6.96
C ALA A 30 -0.79 14.01 5.67
N PHE A 31 -1.04 14.86 4.66
CA PHE A 31 -1.64 14.41 3.39
C PHE A 31 -0.91 15.04 2.22
N LEU A 32 -0.59 14.21 1.24
CA LEU A 32 0.13 14.60 0.03
C LEU A 32 -0.69 14.23 -1.21
N ARG A 33 -1.08 15.23 -1.99
CA ARG A 33 -1.71 14.99 -3.30
C ARG A 33 -0.64 14.94 -4.37
N THR A 34 -0.30 13.73 -4.81
CA THR A 34 0.68 13.52 -5.88
C THR A 34 0.45 12.17 -6.58
N ARG A 35 1.13 12.00 -7.71
CA ARG A 35 1.29 10.69 -8.36
C ARG A 35 2.44 9.94 -7.69
N ILE A 36 2.29 8.63 -7.49
CA ILE A 36 3.36 7.80 -6.91
C ILE A 36 4.62 7.81 -7.78
N GLU A 37 4.51 8.04 -9.09
CA GLU A 37 5.66 8.23 -9.97
C GLU A 37 6.55 9.41 -9.58
N GLN A 38 6.05 10.33 -8.77
CA GLN A 38 6.77 11.52 -8.30
C GLN A 38 7.17 11.44 -6.82
N ILE A 39 6.97 10.30 -6.17
CA ILE A 39 7.14 10.16 -4.72
C ILE A 39 8.56 10.54 -4.24
N GLU A 40 9.56 10.28 -5.05
CA GLU A 40 10.96 10.60 -4.78
C GLU A 40 11.25 12.12 -4.68
N LEU A 41 10.32 12.98 -5.15
CA LEU A 41 10.45 14.44 -5.02
C LEU A 41 10.04 14.94 -3.62
N PHE A 42 9.36 14.13 -2.85
CA PHE A 42 8.77 14.50 -1.57
C PHE A 42 9.44 13.86 -0.36
N PHE A 43 10.21 12.81 -0.57
CA PHE A 43 10.91 12.08 0.49
C PHE A 43 12.40 11.98 0.15
N THR A 44 13.21 12.15 1.18
CA THR A 44 14.67 11.91 1.07
C THR A 44 14.97 10.40 1.14
N PRO A 45 16.17 9.98 0.72
CA PRO A 45 16.58 8.58 0.88
C PRO A 45 16.49 8.15 2.36
N GLU A 46 15.98 6.93 2.58
CA GLU A 46 15.86 6.31 3.90
C GLU A 46 14.98 7.09 4.91
N GLU A 47 14.05 7.91 4.43
CA GLU A 47 13.14 8.69 5.29
C GLU A 47 11.92 7.88 5.74
N VAL A 48 11.44 6.93 4.90
CA VAL A 48 10.20 6.19 5.13
C VAL A 48 10.49 4.85 5.79
N ASP A 49 9.81 4.57 6.90
CA ASP A 49 9.94 3.30 7.62
C ASP A 49 9.07 2.18 7.00
N GLU A 50 7.86 2.55 6.54
CA GLU A 50 6.84 1.58 6.15
C GLU A 50 5.89 2.16 5.10
N ILE A 51 5.48 1.35 4.13
CA ILE A 51 4.53 1.75 3.07
C ILE A 51 3.34 0.79 3.05
N TRP A 52 2.13 1.33 3.13
CA TRP A 52 0.88 0.61 2.96
C TRP A 52 0.24 0.94 1.62
N ILE A 53 0.10 -0.06 0.75
CA ILE A 53 -0.59 0.04 -0.54
C ILE A 53 -1.97 -0.60 -0.36
N THR A 54 -3.00 0.23 -0.19
CA THR A 54 -4.35 -0.25 0.16
C THR A 54 -5.31 -0.05 -0.99
N PHE A 55 -5.84 -1.13 -1.53
CA PHE A 55 -6.85 -1.17 -2.60
C PHE A 55 -6.50 -0.29 -3.80
N PRO A 56 -5.29 -0.41 -4.37
CA PRO A 56 -4.90 0.31 -5.57
C PRO A 56 -5.68 -0.19 -6.78
N ASP A 57 -5.67 0.59 -7.87
CA ASP A 57 -6.25 0.17 -9.14
C ASP A 57 -5.51 -1.09 -9.66
N PRO A 58 -6.22 -2.20 -9.92
CA PRO A 58 -5.60 -3.43 -10.39
C PRO A 58 -5.13 -3.38 -11.85
N PHE A 59 -5.53 -2.39 -12.64
CA PHE A 59 -5.18 -2.24 -14.06
C PHE A 59 -5.25 -3.57 -14.81
N LEU A 60 -6.46 -4.14 -14.96
CA LEU A 60 -6.69 -5.50 -15.47
C LEU A 60 -6.20 -5.74 -16.89
N LYS A 61 -6.10 -4.69 -17.73
CA LYS A 61 -5.55 -4.80 -19.09
C LYS A 61 -4.05 -5.10 -19.02
N LYS A 62 -3.61 -6.19 -19.70
CA LYS A 62 -2.19 -6.62 -19.72
C LYS A 62 -1.22 -5.49 -20.10
N GLY A 63 -1.53 -4.68 -21.10
CA GLY A 63 -0.69 -3.54 -21.51
C GLY A 63 -0.57 -2.41 -20.47
N LYS A 64 -1.29 -2.50 -19.33
CA LYS A 64 -1.21 -1.54 -18.22
C LYS A 64 -0.60 -2.12 -16.95
N ALA A 65 -0.07 -3.34 -16.98
CA ALA A 65 0.48 -4.01 -15.80
C ALA A 65 1.61 -3.22 -15.12
N ASN A 66 2.43 -2.52 -15.91
CA ASN A 66 3.50 -1.64 -15.41
C ASN A 66 2.99 -0.43 -14.61
N ARG A 67 1.69 -0.11 -14.66
CA ARG A 67 1.05 0.97 -13.88
C ARG A 67 0.57 0.50 -12.50
N ARG A 68 0.58 -0.81 -12.25
CA ARG A 68 0.25 -1.37 -10.93
C ARG A 68 1.26 -0.91 -9.90
N LEU A 69 0.80 -0.48 -8.74
CA LEU A 69 1.68 0.06 -7.68
C LEU A 69 2.64 -0.97 -7.07
N SER A 70 2.49 -2.24 -7.39
CA SER A 70 3.42 -3.33 -7.03
C SER A 70 4.30 -3.79 -8.19
N SER A 71 4.33 -3.09 -9.33
CA SER A 71 5.23 -3.41 -10.44
C SER A 71 6.68 -3.05 -10.10
N ALA A 72 7.65 -3.67 -10.79
CA ALA A 72 9.08 -3.46 -10.56
C ALA A 72 9.49 -1.98 -10.59
N ASN A 73 8.90 -1.19 -11.52
CA ASN A 73 9.15 0.26 -11.60
C ASN A 73 8.80 1.00 -10.30
N PHE A 74 7.74 0.58 -9.61
CA PHE A 74 7.37 1.19 -8.33
C PHE A 74 8.19 0.64 -7.18
N LEU A 75 8.57 -0.64 -7.20
CA LEU A 75 9.50 -1.21 -6.22
C LEU A 75 10.84 -0.46 -6.23
N ASP A 76 11.37 -0.12 -7.42
CA ASP A 76 12.59 0.68 -7.57
C ASP A 76 12.45 2.08 -6.93
N ARG A 77 11.26 2.71 -7.05
CA ARG A 77 10.99 4.01 -6.42
C ARG A 77 10.90 3.91 -4.91
N TYR A 78 10.17 2.89 -4.41
CA TYR A 78 10.03 2.69 -2.97
C TYR A 78 11.38 2.42 -2.30
N ARG A 79 12.28 1.65 -2.94
CA ARG A 79 13.63 1.39 -2.42
C ARG A 79 14.45 2.66 -2.21
N LYS A 80 14.21 3.70 -2.99
CA LYS A 80 14.97 4.96 -2.87
C LYS A 80 14.59 5.76 -1.61
N ILE A 81 13.35 5.65 -1.15
CA ILE A 81 12.85 6.43 -0.02
C ILE A 81 12.71 5.61 1.26
N LEU A 82 12.59 4.28 1.15
CA LEU A 82 12.49 3.38 2.30
C LEU A 82 13.84 3.26 3.01
N LYS A 83 13.78 3.17 4.33
CA LYS A 83 14.91 2.69 5.14
C LYS A 83 15.29 1.27 4.73
N LYS A 84 16.55 0.93 4.88
CA LYS A 84 17.01 -0.43 4.64
C LYS A 84 16.24 -1.42 5.53
N GLY A 85 15.63 -2.41 4.91
CA GLY A 85 14.76 -3.37 5.59
C GLY A 85 13.37 -2.83 5.95
N GLY A 86 12.99 -1.66 5.45
CA GLY A 86 11.65 -1.09 5.59
C GLY A 86 10.56 -2.01 5.03
N LEU A 87 9.38 -1.96 5.64
CA LEU A 87 8.28 -2.86 5.32
C LEU A 87 7.34 -2.29 4.27
N LEU A 88 6.83 -3.16 3.42
CA LEU A 88 5.75 -2.84 2.50
C LEU A 88 4.59 -3.82 2.70
N HIS A 89 3.39 -3.27 2.57
CA HIS A 89 2.14 -4.01 2.73
C HIS A 89 1.23 -3.76 1.54
N LEU A 90 0.68 -4.82 0.96
CA LEU A 90 -0.39 -4.72 -0.02
C LEU A 90 -1.66 -5.32 0.55
N LYS A 91 -2.77 -4.58 0.52
CA LYS A 91 -4.14 -5.09 0.73
C LYS A 91 -4.93 -4.90 -0.54
N THR A 92 -5.59 -5.96 -1.02
CA THR A 92 -6.44 -5.90 -2.21
C THR A 92 -7.55 -6.95 -2.18
N ASP A 93 -8.70 -6.64 -2.78
CA ASP A 93 -9.76 -7.62 -3.06
C ASP A 93 -9.53 -8.35 -4.40
N ASP A 94 -8.64 -7.82 -5.25
CA ASP A 94 -8.44 -8.30 -6.62
C ASP A 94 -7.42 -9.43 -6.71
N PRO A 95 -7.83 -10.63 -7.19
CA PRO A 95 -6.92 -11.77 -7.30
C PRO A 95 -5.86 -11.59 -8.40
N THR A 96 -6.16 -10.83 -9.47
CA THR A 96 -5.19 -10.59 -10.55
C THR A 96 -4.04 -9.73 -10.04
N LEU A 97 -4.33 -8.67 -9.28
CA LEU A 97 -3.30 -7.84 -8.68
C LEU A 97 -2.49 -8.61 -7.63
N TYR A 98 -3.15 -9.43 -6.80
CA TYR A 98 -2.48 -10.25 -5.80
C TYR A 98 -1.46 -11.21 -6.44
N ASN A 99 -1.89 -11.99 -7.43
CA ASN A 99 -1.01 -12.93 -8.13
C ASN A 99 0.13 -12.22 -8.86
N PHE A 100 -0.18 -11.12 -9.57
CA PHE A 100 0.84 -10.29 -10.21
C PHE A 100 1.89 -9.80 -9.21
N THR A 101 1.45 -9.38 -8.02
CA THR A 101 2.37 -8.90 -6.98
C THR A 101 3.29 -10.00 -6.51
N LEU A 102 2.79 -11.21 -6.24
CA LEU A 102 3.62 -12.34 -5.86
C LEU A 102 4.64 -12.69 -6.95
N GLU A 103 4.20 -12.79 -8.22
CA GLU A 103 5.07 -13.06 -9.36
C GLU A 103 6.18 -11.98 -9.49
N THR A 104 5.80 -10.70 -9.34
CA THR A 104 6.77 -9.59 -9.37
C THR A 104 7.80 -9.71 -8.25
N LEU A 105 7.35 -9.97 -7.01
CA LEU A 105 8.23 -10.08 -5.86
C LEU A 105 9.18 -11.29 -5.95
N TRP A 106 8.72 -12.43 -6.43
CA TRP A 106 9.57 -13.61 -6.65
C TRP A 106 10.64 -13.37 -7.74
N ALA A 107 10.32 -12.56 -8.73
CA ALA A 107 11.26 -12.20 -9.80
C ALA A 107 12.18 -11.01 -9.44
N TYR A 108 11.90 -10.29 -8.34
CA TYR A 108 12.64 -9.10 -7.95
C TYR A 108 13.71 -9.45 -6.92
N PRO A 109 15.03 -9.43 -7.28
CA PRO A 109 16.10 -9.98 -6.45
C PRO A 109 16.24 -9.37 -5.05
N GLN A 110 15.80 -8.11 -4.89
CA GLN A 110 15.90 -7.39 -3.63
C GLN A 110 14.63 -7.52 -2.77
N ALA A 111 13.61 -8.25 -3.25
CA ALA A 111 12.40 -8.46 -2.47
C ALA A 111 12.48 -9.73 -1.62
N GLU A 112 11.93 -9.66 -0.42
CA GLU A 112 11.71 -10.79 0.46
C GLU A 112 10.26 -10.77 0.94
N ILE A 113 9.49 -11.80 0.58
CA ILE A 113 8.12 -11.96 1.07
C ILE A 113 8.18 -12.51 2.50
N LEU A 114 7.60 -11.77 3.45
CA LEU A 114 7.54 -12.14 4.86
C LEU A 114 6.23 -12.85 5.21
N TYR A 115 5.14 -12.46 4.58
CA TYR A 115 3.82 -13.05 4.77
C TYR A 115 2.94 -12.87 3.54
N MET A 116 2.12 -13.85 3.23
CA MET A 116 1.12 -13.76 2.16
C MET A 116 -0.12 -14.58 2.53
N ASP A 117 -1.30 -14.02 2.26
CA ASP A 117 -2.57 -14.69 2.48
C ASP A 117 -3.61 -14.22 1.45
N SER A 118 -4.34 -15.18 0.89
CA SER A 118 -5.42 -14.91 -0.08
C SER A 118 -6.76 -14.59 0.58
N ASP A 119 -6.89 -14.80 1.91
CA ASP A 119 -8.06 -14.46 2.72
C ASP A 119 -7.65 -14.17 4.16
N ILE A 120 -7.19 -12.93 4.39
CA ILE A 120 -6.59 -12.49 5.66
C ILE A 120 -7.54 -12.63 6.86
N TYR A 121 -8.86 -12.61 6.63
CA TYR A 121 -9.86 -12.70 7.70
C TYR A 121 -10.36 -14.11 7.99
N SER A 122 -9.89 -15.13 7.26
CA SER A 122 -10.21 -16.54 7.52
C SER A 122 -9.48 -17.11 8.74
N ARG A 123 -8.51 -16.39 9.30
CA ARG A 123 -7.65 -16.81 10.41
C ARG A 123 -7.20 -15.61 11.25
N PRO A 124 -6.56 -15.83 12.43
CA PRO A 124 -6.04 -14.72 13.25
C PRO A 124 -5.11 -13.80 12.47
N LEU A 125 -5.27 -12.49 12.65
CA LEU A 125 -4.50 -11.49 11.93
C LEU A 125 -3.02 -11.54 12.33
N PRO A 126 -2.08 -11.58 11.37
CA PRO A 126 -0.64 -11.63 11.64
C PRO A 126 -0.07 -10.30 12.13
N ASN A 127 -0.80 -9.20 11.90
CA ASN A 127 -0.39 -7.84 12.29
C ASN A 127 -1.59 -7.10 12.87
N PRO A 128 -1.50 -6.51 14.08
CA PRO A 128 -2.59 -5.75 14.70
C PRO A 128 -3.10 -4.58 13.86
N ALA A 129 -2.26 -3.96 13.03
CA ALA A 129 -2.68 -2.87 12.15
C ALA A 129 -3.74 -3.30 11.12
N LEU A 130 -3.83 -4.59 10.81
CA LEU A 130 -4.83 -5.13 9.89
C LEU A 130 -6.27 -5.10 10.44
N GLN A 131 -6.47 -4.86 11.74
CA GLN A 131 -7.79 -4.66 12.33
C GLN A 131 -8.46 -3.35 11.87
N PHE A 132 -7.68 -2.38 11.37
CA PHE A 132 -8.20 -1.12 10.88
C PHE A 132 -8.60 -1.25 9.41
N ASN A 133 -9.91 -1.27 9.17
CA ASN A 133 -10.43 -1.38 7.80
C ASN A 133 -10.49 -0.02 7.12
N THR A 134 -10.15 0.00 5.84
CA THR A 134 -10.45 1.16 5.00
C THR A 134 -11.92 1.16 4.57
N TYR A 135 -12.45 2.30 4.14
CA TYR A 135 -13.80 2.39 3.57
C TYR A 135 -14.02 1.39 2.42
N TYR A 136 -13.02 1.24 1.54
CA TYR A 136 -13.10 0.31 0.42
C TYR A 136 -13.08 -1.14 0.87
N GLU A 137 -12.33 -1.45 1.89
CA GLU A 137 -12.26 -2.79 2.48
C GLU A 137 -13.61 -3.22 3.04
N ASP A 138 -14.25 -2.38 3.83
CA ASP A 138 -15.59 -2.64 4.37
C ASP A 138 -16.60 -2.84 3.24
N MET A 139 -16.52 -2.04 2.18
CA MET A 139 -17.38 -2.19 1.00
C MET A 139 -17.17 -3.54 0.31
N HIS A 140 -15.94 -4.01 0.17
CA HIS A 140 -15.62 -5.29 -0.46
C HIS A 140 -16.05 -6.48 0.41
N LEU A 141 -15.82 -6.40 1.73
CA LEU A 141 -16.26 -7.43 2.68
C LEU A 141 -17.79 -7.57 2.70
N ARG A 142 -18.55 -6.47 2.67
CA ARG A 142 -20.02 -6.50 2.56
C ARG A 142 -20.50 -7.15 1.26
N LYS A 143 -19.70 -7.16 0.21
CA LYS A 143 -19.98 -7.85 -1.07
C LYS A 143 -19.53 -9.31 -1.07
N GLY A 144 -19.08 -9.85 0.07
CA GLY A 144 -18.60 -11.22 0.20
C GLY A 144 -17.25 -11.49 -0.46
N LYS A 145 -16.47 -10.45 -0.75
CA LYS A 145 -15.13 -10.62 -1.31
C LYS A 145 -14.12 -10.93 -0.20
N THR A 146 -13.12 -11.77 -0.53
CA THR A 146 -11.97 -12.01 0.34
C THR A 146 -10.93 -10.91 0.16
N ILE A 147 -10.24 -10.56 1.24
CA ILE A 147 -9.15 -9.58 1.22
C ILE A 147 -7.82 -10.32 1.24
N LYS A 148 -7.01 -10.05 0.24
CA LYS A 148 -5.66 -10.59 0.08
C LYS A 148 -4.65 -9.63 0.70
N TYR A 149 -3.60 -10.21 1.27
CA TYR A 149 -2.56 -9.44 1.94
C TYR A 149 -1.18 -10.02 1.63
N VAL A 150 -0.24 -9.13 1.36
CA VAL A 150 1.18 -9.45 1.21
C VAL A 150 1.99 -8.48 2.04
N GLN A 151 2.88 -9.01 2.88
CA GLN A 151 3.90 -8.25 3.59
C GLN A 151 5.27 -8.64 3.05
N PHE A 152 6.06 -7.66 2.69
CA PHE A 152 7.39 -7.88 2.13
C PHE A 152 8.34 -6.74 2.51
N ARG A 153 9.63 -6.93 2.29
CA ARG A 153 10.65 -5.89 2.39
C ARG A 153 11.50 -5.83 1.13
N LEU A 154 12.14 -4.69 0.94
CA LEU A 154 13.09 -4.44 -0.13
C LEU A 154 14.47 -4.20 0.49
N ASN A 155 15.45 -5.00 0.09
CA ASN A 155 16.84 -4.96 0.56
C ASN A 155 17.73 -4.10 -0.36
#